data_0f0502c101ffbfc802991086f30d0a47
#
_entry.id   0f0502c101ffbfc802991086f30d0a47
#
_cell.length_a   1.000
_cell.length_b   1.000
_cell.length_c   1.000
_cell.angle_alpha   90.00
_cell.angle_beta   90.00
_cell.angle_gamma   90.00
#
_symmetry.space_group_name_H-M   'P 1'
#
loop_
_entity.id
_entity.type
_entity.pdbx_description
1 polymer ?
#
loop_
_entity_poly.entity_id
_entity_poly.type
_entity_poly.pdbx_seq_one_letter_code
_entity_poly.pdbx_strand_id
1 'polypeptide(L)'
;LEEGDERARKVWQKCVDVSMAEFERIYKLLGVEIDNAYGESFYKGEVKEVMAEAREKGIVDESEGALVVEVEGQKTPLMLLKSDGVTTYATRDLATVRFRMRTWNPEVIIYEVGAEQALHFIQVFSVAKKLQYVSDRTVLIHTKHGLYLAPDGKKFSTREGKTVKLEEVLGEAVERAKKLGSEDEATAKAVGIGAVKYFDLAHGVASDIVFDWEKMMALEGNSGPYVQYTYARTQSVLKKAESLEFGVDSCELNLEELRVVRWIYR
;
A
#
# COMPACT_ATOMS: atom_id res chain seq x y z
N LEU A 1 -6.39 27.59 -7.71
CA LEU A 1 -6.76 26.40 -8.49
C LEU A 1 -8.28 26.20 -8.55
N GLU A 2 -8.96 26.27 -7.43
CA GLU A 2 -10.41 26.08 -7.36
C GLU A 2 -11.17 27.26 -7.98
N GLU A 3 -10.62 28.46 -7.93
CA GLU A 3 -11.13 29.70 -8.52
C GLU A 3 -10.89 29.82 -10.03
N GLY A 4 -10.21 28.87 -10.66
CA GLY A 4 -10.04 28.81 -12.11
C GLY A 4 -8.83 29.57 -12.67
N ASP A 5 -7.86 29.96 -11.84
CA ASP A 5 -6.62 30.62 -12.30
C ASP A 5 -5.84 29.64 -13.23
N GLU A 6 -5.77 30.02 -14.51
CA GLU A 6 -5.09 29.22 -15.54
C GLU A 6 -3.58 29.08 -15.32
N ARG A 7 -2.92 30.09 -14.77
CA ARG A 7 -1.48 30.05 -14.49
C ARG A 7 -1.19 29.07 -13.35
N ALA A 8 -1.98 29.12 -12.27
CA ALA A 8 -1.88 28.20 -11.17
C ALA A 8 -2.17 26.77 -11.64
N ARG A 9 -3.16 26.57 -12.53
CA ARG A 9 -3.47 25.25 -13.10
C ARG A 9 -2.33 24.70 -13.95
N LYS A 10 -1.66 25.51 -14.78
CA LYS A 10 -0.50 25.07 -15.57
C LYS A 10 0.67 24.66 -14.70
N VAL A 11 0.96 25.41 -13.63
CA VAL A 11 2.01 25.05 -12.68
C VAL A 11 1.69 23.75 -11.95
N TRP A 12 0.45 23.63 -11.46
CA TRP A 12 -0.02 22.41 -10.82
C TRP A 12 0.06 21.19 -11.74
N GLN A 13 -0.41 21.30 -12.99
CA GLN A 13 -0.31 20.20 -13.95
C GLN A 13 1.13 19.77 -14.17
N LYS A 14 2.06 20.70 -14.32
CA LYS A 14 3.49 20.38 -14.47
C LYS A 14 4.04 19.64 -13.24
N CYS A 15 3.63 20.04 -12.03
CA CYS A 15 4.03 19.33 -10.80
C CYS A 15 3.48 17.88 -10.79
N VAL A 16 2.20 17.71 -11.19
CA VAL A 16 1.59 16.38 -11.31
C VAL A 16 2.33 15.52 -12.31
N ASP A 17 2.60 16.04 -13.52
CA ASP A 17 3.28 15.28 -14.57
C ASP A 17 4.67 14.79 -14.14
N VAL A 18 5.44 15.68 -13.50
CA VAL A 18 6.78 15.33 -12.96
C VAL A 18 6.67 14.28 -11.85
N SER A 19 5.71 14.43 -10.95
CA SER A 19 5.51 13.49 -9.85
C SER A 19 5.07 12.11 -10.35
N MET A 20 4.14 12.08 -11.32
CA MET A 20 3.66 10.83 -11.90
C MET A 20 4.77 10.08 -12.64
N ALA A 21 5.60 10.79 -13.43
CA ALA A 21 6.74 10.19 -14.10
C ALA A 21 7.73 9.54 -13.10
N GLU A 22 7.95 10.20 -11.96
CA GLU A 22 8.79 9.65 -10.89
C GLU A 22 8.16 8.44 -10.21
N PHE A 23 6.85 8.48 -9.92
CA PHE A 23 6.13 7.33 -9.35
C PHE A 23 6.17 6.14 -10.29
N GLU A 24 5.91 6.32 -11.58
CA GLU A 24 5.98 5.25 -12.59
C GLU A 24 7.38 4.63 -12.66
N ARG A 25 8.43 5.46 -12.56
CA ARG A 25 9.81 4.98 -12.51
C ARG A 25 10.06 4.07 -11.31
N ILE A 26 9.61 4.47 -10.12
CA ILE A 26 9.75 3.67 -8.88
C ILE A 26 8.88 2.41 -8.94
N TYR A 27 7.64 2.50 -9.43
CA TYR A 27 6.77 1.33 -9.61
C TYR A 27 7.41 0.30 -10.53
N LYS A 28 8.02 0.74 -11.64
CA LYS A 28 8.75 -0.14 -12.54
C LYS A 28 9.93 -0.82 -11.87
N LEU A 29 10.68 -0.12 -11.01
CA LEU A 29 11.78 -0.70 -10.24
C LEU A 29 11.26 -1.77 -9.27
N LEU A 30 10.12 -1.53 -8.62
CA LEU A 30 9.49 -2.46 -7.69
C LEU A 30 8.75 -3.61 -8.40
N GLY A 31 8.57 -3.56 -9.73
CA GLY A 31 7.72 -4.49 -10.47
C GLY A 31 6.25 -4.40 -10.04
N VAL A 32 5.77 -3.17 -9.80
CA VAL A 32 4.38 -2.86 -9.42
C VAL A 32 3.69 -2.21 -10.61
N GLU A 33 2.50 -2.71 -10.94
CA GLU A 33 1.62 -2.16 -11.97
C GLU A 33 0.38 -1.55 -11.29
N ILE A 34 0.00 -0.35 -11.71
CA ILE A 34 -1.18 0.37 -11.22
C ILE A 34 -2.17 0.51 -12.36
N ASP A 35 -3.32 -0.14 -12.24
CA ASP A 35 -4.34 -0.13 -13.29
C ASP A 35 -4.97 1.25 -13.50
N ASN A 36 -5.18 2.00 -12.42
CA ASN A 36 -5.84 3.31 -12.46
C ASN A 36 -5.18 4.30 -11.49
N ALA A 37 -4.72 5.43 -12.00
CA ALA A 37 -4.10 6.50 -11.23
C ALA A 37 -4.99 7.74 -11.19
N TYR A 38 -6.05 7.73 -10.37
CA TYR A 38 -6.98 8.83 -10.20
C TYR A 38 -6.62 9.68 -8.98
N GLY A 39 -6.10 10.89 -9.24
CA GLY A 39 -5.83 11.88 -8.17
C GLY A 39 -7.12 12.53 -7.66
N GLU A 40 -7.05 13.25 -6.54
CA GLU A 40 -8.20 13.92 -5.90
C GLU A 40 -8.98 14.83 -6.86
N SER A 41 -8.30 15.50 -7.77
CA SER A 41 -8.91 16.40 -8.76
C SER A 41 -9.87 15.71 -9.73
N PHE A 42 -9.68 14.41 -9.96
CA PHE A 42 -10.56 13.59 -10.81
C PHE A 42 -11.97 13.53 -10.24
N TYR A 43 -12.11 13.50 -8.92
CA TYR A 43 -13.39 13.33 -8.22
C TYR A 43 -14.17 14.62 -7.98
N LYS A 44 -13.74 15.76 -8.53
CA LYS A 44 -14.39 17.08 -8.30
C LYS A 44 -15.90 17.09 -8.62
N GLY A 45 -16.32 16.38 -9.66
CA GLY A 45 -17.73 16.21 -10.00
C GLY A 45 -18.48 15.40 -8.94
N GLU A 46 -17.91 14.26 -8.53
CA GLU A 46 -18.50 13.38 -7.52
C GLU A 46 -18.62 14.05 -6.15
N VAL A 47 -17.72 14.96 -5.77
CA VAL A 47 -17.78 15.73 -4.52
C VAL A 47 -19.07 16.57 -4.44
N LYS A 48 -19.49 17.19 -5.54
CA LYS A 48 -20.74 17.98 -5.59
C LYS A 48 -21.95 17.08 -5.39
N GLU A 49 -21.96 15.91 -6.01
CA GLU A 49 -23.03 14.93 -5.87
C GLU A 49 -23.13 14.39 -4.43
N VAL A 50 -21.99 14.08 -3.79
CA VAL A 50 -21.96 13.67 -2.37
C VAL A 50 -22.62 14.71 -1.48
N MET A 51 -22.31 15.98 -1.69
CA MET A 51 -22.89 17.10 -0.91
C MET A 51 -24.40 17.25 -1.14
N ALA A 52 -24.85 17.08 -2.40
CA ALA A 52 -26.26 17.14 -2.75
C ALA A 52 -27.04 15.98 -2.10
N GLU A 53 -26.55 14.75 -2.25
CA GLU A 53 -27.17 13.54 -1.72
C GLU A 53 -27.19 13.53 -0.18
N ALA A 54 -26.13 14.04 0.47
CA ALA A 54 -26.08 14.12 1.94
C ALA A 54 -27.15 15.10 2.49
N ARG A 55 -27.39 16.21 1.79
CA ARG A 55 -28.48 17.15 2.13
C ARG A 55 -29.87 16.56 1.85
N GLU A 56 -30.05 15.94 0.68
CA GLU A 56 -31.33 15.32 0.30
C GLU A 56 -31.76 14.22 1.29
N LYS A 57 -30.79 13.44 1.75
CA LYS A 57 -31.04 12.39 2.76
C LYS A 57 -31.21 12.93 4.19
N GLY A 58 -30.98 14.23 4.40
CA GLY A 58 -31.14 14.86 5.72
C GLY A 58 -30.16 14.32 6.77
N ILE A 59 -28.98 13.88 6.37
CA ILE A 59 -27.96 13.31 7.29
C ILE A 59 -26.92 14.34 7.73
N VAL A 60 -27.00 15.57 7.23
CA VAL A 60 -26.08 16.66 7.55
C VAL A 60 -26.69 17.59 8.58
N ASP A 61 -25.89 17.98 9.55
CA ASP A 61 -26.18 18.99 10.55
C ASP A 61 -25.25 20.20 10.33
N GLU A 62 -25.70 21.39 10.76
CA GLU A 62 -24.88 22.59 10.74
C GLU A 62 -24.26 22.80 12.13
N SER A 63 -22.93 22.93 12.18
CA SER A 63 -22.18 23.17 13.40
C SER A 63 -21.15 24.28 13.15
N GLU A 64 -21.31 25.42 13.81
CA GLU A 64 -20.43 26.60 13.70
C GLU A 64 -20.16 27.03 12.23
N GLY A 65 -21.20 26.93 11.39
CA GLY A 65 -21.12 27.24 9.96
C GLY A 65 -20.50 26.15 9.08
N ALA A 66 -20.05 25.04 9.67
CA ALA A 66 -19.59 23.86 8.96
C ALA A 66 -20.73 22.84 8.78
N LEU A 67 -20.68 22.01 7.72
CA LEU A 67 -21.60 20.89 7.55
C LEU A 67 -20.92 19.62 8.03
N VAL A 68 -21.60 18.94 8.96
CA VAL A 68 -21.09 17.74 9.63
C VAL A 68 -22.11 16.59 9.54
N VAL A 69 -21.64 15.38 9.71
CA VAL A 69 -22.48 14.18 9.83
C VAL A 69 -22.13 13.48 11.13
N GLU A 70 -23.12 13.29 11.99
CA GLU A 70 -22.96 12.50 13.22
C GLU A 70 -22.65 11.04 12.90
N VAL A 71 -21.66 10.48 13.59
CA VAL A 71 -21.23 9.08 13.42
C VAL A 71 -21.42 8.34 14.73
N GLU A 72 -22.24 7.31 14.70
CA GLU A 72 -22.56 6.51 15.88
C GLU A 72 -21.29 5.95 16.56
N GLY A 73 -21.21 6.10 17.87
CA GLY A 73 -20.06 5.66 18.67
C GLY A 73 -18.83 6.56 18.57
N GLN A 74 -18.89 7.67 17.82
CA GLN A 74 -17.79 8.63 17.74
C GLN A 74 -18.19 9.93 18.43
N LYS A 75 -17.26 10.50 19.21
CA LYS A 75 -17.49 11.79 19.91
C LYS A 75 -17.43 12.99 18.96
N THR A 76 -16.72 12.85 17.85
CA THR A 76 -16.52 13.93 16.88
C THR A 76 -17.25 13.57 15.59
N PRO A 77 -18.12 14.42 15.07
CA PRO A 77 -18.80 14.18 13.79
C PRO A 77 -17.80 14.24 12.62
N LEU A 78 -18.18 13.67 11.48
CA LEU A 78 -17.43 13.78 10.24
C LEU A 78 -17.75 15.13 9.57
N MET A 79 -16.76 15.99 9.42
CA MET A 79 -16.93 17.26 8.73
C MET A 79 -16.85 17.06 7.22
N LEU A 80 -17.90 17.44 6.50
CA LEU A 80 -17.96 17.41 5.04
C LEU A 80 -17.55 18.74 4.41
N LEU A 81 -18.00 19.86 5.01
CA LEU A 81 -17.74 21.21 4.52
C LEU A 81 -17.31 22.09 5.68
N LYS A 82 -16.25 22.83 5.49
CA LYS A 82 -15.80 23.85 6.45
C LYS A 82 -16.68 25.08 6.41
N SER A 83 -16.61 25.93 7.44
CA SER A 83 -17.33 27.22 7.51
C SER A 83 -16.96 28.19 6.38
N ASP A 84 -15.77 28.06 5.78
CA ASP A 84 -15.33 28.84 4.63
C ASP A 84 -15.84 28.30 3.27
N GLY A 85 -16.66 27.24 3.28
CA GLY A 85 -17.23 26.62 2.08
C GLY A 85 -16.30 25.63 1.37
N VAL A 86 -15.13 25.33 1.93
CA VAL A 86 -14.18 24.36 1.37
C VAL A 86 -14.51 22.94 1.84
N THR A 87 -14.57 21.99 0.90
CA THR A 87 -14.78 20.56 1.20
C THR A 87 -13.57 19.96 1.88
N THR A 88 -13.81 18.96 2.73
CA THR A 88 -12.75 18.26 3.46
C THR A 88 -12.23 17.05 2.70
N TYR A 89 -11.18 16.41 3.21
CA TYR A 89 -10.70 15.11 2.72
C TYR A 89 -11.80 14.03 2.82
N ALA A 90 -12.61 14.08 3.88
CA ALA A 90 -13.71 13.13 4.07
C ALA A 90 -14.71 13.13 2.91
N THR A 91 -15.06 14.32 2.42
CA THR A 91 -15.98 14.44 1.26
C THR A 91 -15.36 13.88 -0.01
N ARG A 92 -14.04 14.04 -0.19
CA ARG A 92 -13.30 13.47 -1.32
C ARG A 92 -13.23 11.95 -1.22
N ASP A 93 -13.00 11.40 -0.04
CA ASP A 93 -13.00 9.95 0.17
C ASP A 93 -14.39 9.33 -0.04
N LEU A 94 -15.46 10.00 0.41
CA LEU A 94 -16.82 9.59 0.08
C LEU A 94 -17.08 9.62 -1.43
N ALA A 95 -16.57 10.64 -2.13
CA ALA A 95 -16.65 10.73 -3.58
C ALA A 95 -15.90 9.58 -4.27
N THR A 96 -14.75 9.15 -3.74
CA THR A 96 -14.04 7.97 -4.27
C THR A 96 -14.81 6.69 -4.04
N VAL A 97 -15.42 6.49 -2.85
CA VAL A 97 -16.29 5.32 -2.60
C VAL A 97 -17.46 5.29 -3.57
N ARG A 98 -18.16 6.43 -3.71
CA ARG A 98 -19.30 6.57 -4.65
C ARG A 98 -18.90 6.20 -6.08
N PHE A 99 -17.80 6.77 -6.58
CA PHE A 99 -17.28 6.48 -7.91
C PHE A 99 -16.93 5.01 -8.09
N ARG A 100 -16.18 4.41 -7.15
CA ARG A 100 -15.76 3.01 -7.21
C ARG A 100 -16.95 2.06 -7.25
N MET A 101 -17.95 2.29 -6.41
CA MET A 101 -19.15 1.46 -6.39
C MET A 101 -19.96 1.57 -7.69
N ARG A 102 -20.09 2.77 -8.26
CA ARG A 102 -20.81 2.97 -9.53
C ARG A 102 -20.07 2.41 -10.74
N THR A 103 -18.73 2.43 -10.70
CA THR A 103 -17.90 2.03 -11.85
C THR A 103 -17.60 0.53 -11.85
N TRP A 104 -17.27 -0.03 -10.70
CA TRP A 104 -16.78 -1.41 -10.60
C TRP A 104 -17.66 -2.31 -9.72
N ASN A 105 -18.51 -1.74 -8.87
CA ASN A 105 -19.35 -2.45 -7.91
C ASN A 105 -18.59 -3.57 -7.15
N PRO A 106 -17.46 -3.25 -6.50
CA PRO A 106 -16.60 -4.25 -5.88
C PRO A 106 -17.23 -4.83 -4.62
N GLU A 107 -16.95 -6.09 -4.33
CA GLU A 107 -17.31 -6.72 -3.07
C GLU A 107 -16.42 -6.26 -1.91
N VAL A 108 -15.17 -5.90 -2.20
CA VAL A 108 -14.19 -5.45 -1.20
C VAL A 108 -13.48 -4.20 -1.70
N ILE A 109 -13.37 -3.18 -0.84
CA ILE A 109 -12.53 -2.00 -1.06
C ILE A 109 -11.52 -1.93 0.07
N ILE A 110 -10.23 -1.97 -0.27
CA ILE A 110 -9.13 -1.90 0.68
C ILE A 110 -8.45 -0.53 0.57
N TYR A 111 -8.32 0.15 1.71
CA TYR A 111 -7.57 1.40 1.86
C TYR A 111 -6.26 1.09 2.58
N GLU A 112 -5.16 1.11 1.83
CA GLU A 112 -3.81 0.97 2.35
C GLU A 112 -3.29 2.34 2.77
N VAL A 113 -3.51 2.69 4.03
CA VAL A 113 -3.21 4.01 4.60
C VAL A 113 -2.68 3.85 6.02
N GLY A 114 -1.83 4.76 6.47
CA GLY A 114 -1.22 4.75 7.80
C GLY A 114 -2.23 4.68 8.96
N ALA A 115 -1.84 4.02 10.02
CA ALA A 115 -2.70 3.76 11.19
C ALA A 115 -3.21 5.04 11.88
N GLU A 116 -2.53 6.17 11.72
CA GLU A 116 -2.94 7.48 12.26
C GLU A 116 -4.25 7.99 11.66
N GLN A 117 -4.67 7.48 10.50
CA GLN A 117 -5.95 7.83 9.86
C GLN A 117 -7.10 6.89 10.23
N ALA A 118 -6.93 6.03 11.25
CA ALA A 118 -7.94 5.03 11.61
C ALA A 118 -9.31 5.65 11.94
N LEU A 119 -9.37 6.73 12.71
CA LEU A 119 -10.63 7.41 13.03
C LEU A 119 -11.30 7.97 11.78
N HIS A 120 -10.53 8.59 10.89
CA HIS A 120 -11.03 9.12 9.63
C HIS A 120 -11.75 8.03 8.80
N PHE A 121 -11.14 6.86 8.61
CA PHE A 121 -11.76 5.78 7.84
C PHE A 121 -12.95 5.13 8.55
N ILE A 122 -12.95 5.04 9.89
CA ILE A 122 -14.15 4.62 10.64
C ILE A 122 -15.33 5.55 10.32
N GLN A 123 -15.09 6.85 10.33
CA GLN A 123 -16.12 7.85 10.05
C GLN A 123 -16.56 7.83 8.58
N VAL A 124 -15.62 7.82 7.63
CA VAL A 124 -15.91 7.76 6.18
C VAL A 124 -16.73 6.51 5.84
N PHE A 125 -16.34 5.35 6.35
CA PHE A 125 -17.06 4.09 6.10
C PHE A 125 -18.48 4.10 6.69
N SER A 126 -18.64 4.66 7.88
CA SER A 126 -19.96 4.82 8.50
C SER A 126 -20.87 5.74 7.66
N VAL A 127 -20.35 6.88 7.21
CA VAL A 127 -21.13 7.83 6.41
C VAL A 127 -21.38 7.28 4.99
N ALA A 128 -20.47 6.53 4.39
CA ALA A 128 -20.70 5.85 3.13
C ALA A 128 -21.87 4.86 3.19
N LYS A 129 -22.02 4.15 4.32
CA LYS A 129 -23.19 3.29 4.60
C LYS A 129 -24.47 4.11 4.78
N LYS A 130 -24.45 5.19 5.54
CA LYS A 130 -25.60 6.12 5.71
C LYS A 130 -26.06 6.69 4.38
N LEU A 131 -25.12 7.02 3.49
CA LEU A 131 -25.40 7.48 2.13
C LEU A 131 -25.88 6.35 1.19
N GLN A 132 -25.82 5.11 1.64
CA GLN A 132 -26.19 3.93 0.85
C GLN A 132 -25.29 3.74 -0.40
N TYR A 133 -24.05 4.19 -0.34
CA TYR A 133 -23.08 3.95 -1.41
C TYR A 133 -22.62 2.51 -1.45
N VAL A 134 -22.57 1.86 -0.30
CA VAL A 134 -22.20 0.46 -0.13
C VAL A 134 -23.34 -0.36 0.44
N SER A 135 -23.49 -1.58 -0.03
CA SER A 135 -24.43 -2.55 0.49
C SER A 135 -23.85 -3.31 1.68
N ASP A 136 -24.68 -4.08 2.39
CA ASP A 136 -24.23 -4.98 3.47
C ASP A 136 -23.27 -6.07 3.00
N ARG A 137 -23.20 -6.33 1.68
CA ARG A 137 -22.29 -7.29 1.07
C ARG A 137 -20.92 -6.69 0.76
N THR A 138 -20.81 -5.36 0.75
CA THR A 138 -19.55 -4.67 0.43
C THR A 138 -18.73 -4.48 1.69
N VAL A 139 -17.51 -5.02 1.69
CA VAL A 139 -16.56 -4.91 2.80
C VAL A 139 -15.62 -3.75 2.55
N LEU A 140 -15.57 -2.79 3.49
CA LEU A 140 -14.61 -1.68 3.48
C LEU A 140 -13.53 -1.96 4.53
N ILE A 141 -12.28 -2.01 4.10
CA ILE A 141 -11.13 -2.35 4.95
C ILE A 141 -10.13 -1.20 4.96
N HIS A 142 -9.67 -0.81 6.15
CA HIS A 142 -8.50 0.03 6.33
C HIS A 142 -7.38 -0.84 6.91
N THR A 143 -6.30 -1.06 6.18
CA THR A 143 -5.21 -1.98 6.55
C THR A 143 -4.33 -1.48 7.68
N LYS A 144 -4.28 -0.17 7.92
CA LYS A 144 -3.59 0.46 9.05
C LYS A 144 -2.11 0.11 9.13
N HIS A 145 -1.37 0.29 8.05
CA HIS A 145 0.06 -0.04 8.07
C HIS A 145 0.83 0.77 9.13
N GLY A 146 1.86 0.11 9.70
CA GLY A 146 2.78 0.71 10.63
C GLY A 146 3.78 1.66 9.97
N LEU A 147 4.71 2.19 10.74
CA LEU A 147 5.73 3.13 10.29
C LEU A 147 7.07 2.44 10.10
N TYR A 148 7.87 2.94 9.17
CA TYR A 148 9.30 2.69 9.16
C TYR A 148 9.99 3.57 10.19
N LEU A 149 10.78 2.94 11.04
CA LEU A 149 11.57 3.58 12.09
C LEU A 149 13.06 3.52 11.74
N ALA A 150 13.80 4.53 12.14
CA ALA A 150 15.26 4.53 12.07
C ALA A 150 15.85 3.42 12.97
N PRO A 151 17.13 3.03 12.79
CA PRO A 151 17.77 1.99 13.63
C PRO A 151 17.73 2.28 15.14
N ASP A 152 17.59 3.54 15.54
CA ASP A 152 17.42 3.95 16.93
C ASP A 152 15.95 3.87 17.44
N GLY A 153 15.04 3.32 16.62
CA GLY A 153 13.62 3.16 16.93
C GLY A 153 12.79 4.45 16.84
N LYS A 154 13.37 5.55 16.35
CA LYS A 154 12.64 6.81 16.19
C LYS A 154 12.06 6.96 14.78
N LYS A 155 11.01 7.76 14.66
CA LYS A 155 10.46 8.13 13.34
C LYS A 155 11.51 8.89 12.54
N PHE A 156 11.60 8.58 11.24
CA PHE A 156 12.37 9.42 10.32
C PHE A 156 11.81 10.84 10.31
N SER A 157 12.67 11.83 10.57
CA SER A 157 12.27 13.23 10.68
C SER A 157 12.51 13.98 9.38
N THR A 158 11.44 14.45 8.75
CA THR A 158 11.52 15.33 7.57
C THR A 158 12.07 16.72 7.91
N ARG A 159 11.88 17.18 9.16
CA ARG A 159 12.29 18.52 9.60
C ARG A 159 13.82 18.67 9.77
N GLU A 160 14.52 17.56 9.97
CA GLU A 160 15.99 17.55 10.13
C GLU A 160 16.74 17.18 8.85
N GLY A 161 16.07 17.12 7.68
CA GLY A 161 16.69 16.73 6.43
C GLY A 161 17.09 15.24 6.35
N LYS A 162 16.68 14.43 7.32
CA LYS A 162 16.97 12.99 7.41
C LYS A 162 15.90 12.13 6.76
N THR A 163 15.25 12.62 5.71
CA THR A 163 14.31 11.82 4.94
C THR A 163 15.08 10.88 4.03
N VAL A 164 14.96 9.60 4.26
CA VAL A 164 15.52 8.58 3.36
C VAL A 164 14.54 8.39 2.22
N LYS A 165 14.98 8.64 1.00
CA LYS A 165 14.15 8.41 -0.20
C LYS A 165 14.12 6.92 -0.52
N LEU A 166 12.95 6.41 -0.94
CA LEU A 166 12.81 5.02 -1.34
C LEU A 166 13.80 4.63 -2.44
N GLU A 167 14.03 5.52 -3.39
CA GLU A 167 15.03 5.31 -4.45
C GLU A 167 16.43 5.05 -3.90
N GLU A 168 16.85 5.82 -2.89
CA GLU A 168 18.16 5.67 -2.25
C GLU A 168 18.26 4.31 -1.55
N VAL A 169 17.17 3.86 -0.90
CA VAL A 169 17.10 2.53 -0.29
C VAL A 169 17.22 1.43 -1.35
N LEU A 170 16.46 1.54 -2.45
CA LEU A 170 16.51 0.56 -3.53
C LEU A 170 17.90 0.51 -4.20
N GLY A 171 18.51 1.67 -4.44
CA GLY A 171 19.88 1.76 -4.98
C GLY A 171 20.91 1.12 -4.06
N GLU A 172 20.89 1.46 -2.78
CA GLU A 172 21.81 0.86 -1.78
C GLU A 172 21.60 -0.65 -1.65
N ALA A 173 20.35 -1.14 -1.73
CA ALA A 173 20.07 -2.57 -1.70
C ALA A 173 20.71 -3.30 -2.89
N VAL A 174 20.65 -2.72 -4.09
CA VAL A 174 21.30 -3.27 -5.29
C VAL A 174 22.83 -3.30 -5.13
N GLU A 175 23.43 -2.22 -4.62
CA GLU A 175 24.87 -2.17 -4.39
C GLU A 175 25.32 -3.19 -3.30
N ARG A 176 24.53 -3.41 -2.29
CA ARG A 176 24.78 -4.46 -1.30
C ARG A 176 24.67 -5.86 -1.89
N ALA A 177 23.70 -6.09 -2.77
CA ALA A 177 23.57 -7.36 -3.48
C ALA A 177 24.80 -7.65 -4.36
N LYS A 178 25.37 -6.65 -5.02
CA LYS A 178 26.65 -6.79 -5.76
C LYS A 178 27.80 -7.23 -4.83
N LYS A 179 27.90 -6.62 -3.66
CA LYS A 179 28.92 -6.98 -2.65
C LYS A 179 28.74 -8.40 -2.09
N LEU A 180 27.52 -8.95 -2.13
CA LEU A 180 27.21 -10.33 -1.73
C LEU A 180 27.51 -11.36 -2.85
N GLY A 181 27.99 -10.93 -4.00
CA GLY A 181 28.41 -11.81 -5.10
C GLY A 181 27.46 -11.86 -6.30
N SER A 182 26.50 -10.94 -6.39
CA SER A 182 25.66 -10.79 -7.58
C SER A 182 26.45 -10.07 -8.67
N GLU A 183 27.10 -10.81 -9.57
CA GLU A 183 28.04 -10.27 -10.56
C GLU A 183 27.35 -9.48 -11.68
N ASP A 184 26.16 -9.88 -12.09
CA ASP A 184 25.40 -9.17 -13.12
C ASP A 184 24.35 -8.21 -12.53
N GLU A 185 24.10 -7.12 -13.27
CA GLU A 185 23.19 -6.04 -12.85
C GLU A 185 21.74 -6.52 -12.64
N ALA A 186 21.27 -7.45 -13.46
CA ALA A 186 19.89 -7.96 -13.38
C ALA A 186 19.70 -8.80 -12.10
N THR A 187 20.64 -9.68 -11.80
CA THR A 187 20.67 -10.47 -10.56
C THR A 187 20.82 -9.55 -9.34
N ALA A 188 21.70 -8.55 -9.38
CA ALA A 188 21.86 -7.60 -8.28
C ALA A 188 20.57 -6.83 -7.99
N LYS A 189 19.86 -6.39 -9.03
CA LYS A 189 18.52 -5.76 -8.88
C LYS A 189 17.50 -6.72 -8.32
N ALA A 190 17.42 -7.96 -8.84
CA ALA A 190 16.47 -8.94 -8.35
C ALA A 190 16.70 -9.27 -6.87
N VAL A 191 17.96 -9.43 -6.44
CA VAL A 191 18.30 -9.73 -5.05
C VAL A 191 18.07 -8.50 -4.16
N GLY A 192 18.58 -7.34 -4.53
CA GLY A 192 18.48 -6.13 -3.72
C GLY A 192 17.04 -5.65 -3.54
N ILE A 193 16.29 -5.49 -4.64
CA ILE A 193 14.89 -5.06 -4.59
C ILE A 193 14.02 -6.13 -3.94
N GLY A 194 14.28 -7.41 -4.22
CA GLY A 194 13.60 -8.53 -3.56
C GLY A 194 13.82 -8.55 -2.05
N ALA A 195 15.02 -8.21 -1.58
CA ALA A 195 15.32 -8.09 -0.14
C ALA A 195 14.47 -6.99 0.53
N VAL A 196 14.36 -5.81 -0.09
CA VAL A 196 13.53 -4.70 0.43
C VAL A 196 12.06 -5.11 0.48
N LYS A 197 11.52 -5.66 -0.61
CA LYS A 197 10.11 -6.11 -0.67
C LYS A 197 9.82 -7.20 0.37
N TYR A 198 10.70 -8.19 0.48
CA TYR A 198 10.53 -9.26 1.44
C TYR A 198 10.58 -8.76 2.88
N PHE A 199 11.52 -7.87 3.18
CA PHE A 199 11.66 -7.29 4.52
C PHE A 199 10.41 -6.54 4.94
N ASP A 200 9.81 -5.77 4.04
CA ASP A 200 8.54 -5.10 4.26
C ASP A 200 7.41 -6.09 4.54
N LEU A 201 7.18 -7.03 3.62
CA LEU A 201 6.06 -7.96 3.66
C LEU A 201 6.19 -9.07 4.71
N ALA A 202 7.39 -9.30 5.26
CA ALA A 202 7.61 -10.28 6.33
C ALA A 202 7.13 -9.80 7.71
N HIS A 203 6.81 -8.51 7.84
CA HIS A 203 6.27 -7.92 9.06
C HIS A 203 4.74 -7.89 9.01
N GLY A 204 4.10 -7.88 10.19
CA GLY A 204 2.66 -7.68 10.26
C GLY A 204 2.29 -6.27 9.77
N VAL A 205 1.24 -6.14 8.97
CA VAL A 205 0.84 -4.87 8.34
C VAL A 205 0.77 -3.70 9.33
N ALA A 206 0.21 -3.92 10.52
CA ALA A 206 0.04 -2.89 11.55
C ALA A 206 1.29 -2.68 12.44
N SER A 207 2.37 -3.42 12.19
CA SER A 207 3.59 -3.35 13.00
C SER A 207 4.53 -2.27 12.48
N ASP A 208 5.12 -1.50 13.38
CA ASP A 208 6.24 -0.64 13.01
C ASP A 208 7.47 -1.49 12.65
N ILE A 209 8.19 -1.06 11.62
CA ILE A 209 9.37 -1.76 11.10
C ILE A 209 10.62 -0.94 11.43
N VAL A 210 11.49 -1.49 12.27
CA VAL A 210 12.81 -0.89 12.50
C VAL A 210 13.72 -1.27 11.34
N PHE A 211 14.21 -0.26 10.63
CA PHE A 211 15.05 -0.42 9.46
C PHE A 211 16.41 -1.04 9.82
N ASP A 212 16.76 -2.17 9.20
CA ASP A 212 17.95 -2.94 9.52
C ASP A 212 18.54 -3.59 8.25
N TRP A 213 19.64 -3.03 7.75
CA TRP A 213 20.32 -3.54 6.57
C TRP A 213 20.88 -4.96 6.75
N GLU A 214 21.37 -5.31 7.93
CA GLU A 214 21.99 -6.61 8.16
C GLU A 214 20.92 -7.72 8.09
N LYS A 215 19.78 -7.49 8.72
CA LYS A 215 18.65 -8.43 8.65
C LYS A 215 18.04 -8.51 7.25
N MET A 216 17.89 -7.38 6.58
CA MET A 216 17.30 -7.31 5.24
C MET A 216 18.13 -8.09 4.22
N MET A 217 19.46 -7.96 4.29
CA MET A 217 20.41 -8.55 3.34
C MET A 217 21.04 -9.87 3.82
N ALA A 218 20.56 -10.45 4.91
CA ALA A 218 21.11 -11.68 5.45
C ALA A 218 20.96 -12.86 4.45
N LEU A 219 21.98 -13.70 4.41
CA LEU A 219 21.98 -14.94 3.60
C LEU A 219 21.47 -16.16 4.39
N GLU A 220 20.98 -15.94 5.60
CA GLU A 220 20.44 -16.95 6.51
C GLU A 220 19.17 -16.43 7.19
N GLY A 221 18.33 -17.34 7.66
CA GLY A 221 17.13 -17.00 8.41
C GLY A 221 15.97 -16.50 7.54
N ASN A 222 15.22 -15.49 8.04
CA ASN A 222 14.02 -14.99 7.40
C ASN A 222 14.33 -13.71 6.58
N SER A 223 14.90 -13.87 5.40
CA SER A 223 15.30 -12.78 4.52
C SER A 223 15.00 -13.05 3.05
N GLY A 224 14.85 -12.00 2.25
CA GLY A 224 14.63 -12.11 0.80
C GLY A 224 15.77 -12.87 0.09
N PRO A 225 17.04 -12.48 0.26
CA PRO A 225 18.16 -13.18 -0.35
C PRO A 225 18.23 -14.68 0.00
N TYR A 226 17.92 -15.05 1.25
CA TYR A 226 17.91 -16.46 1.65
C TYR A 226 16.80 -17.25 0.94
N VAL A 227 15.60 -16.71 0.83
CA VAL A 227 14.49 -17.35 0.10
C VAL A 227 14.82 -17.50 -1.38
N GLN A 228 15.38 -16.46 -2.01
CA GLN A 228 15.81 -16.51 -3.41
C GLN A 228 16.94 -17.56 -3.63
N TYR A 229 17.92 -17.60 -2.75
CA TYR A 229 18.98 -18.62 -2.79
C TYR A 229 18.39 -20.03 -2.65
N THR A 230 17.50 -20.24 -1.69
CA THR A 230 16.84 -21.54 -1.48
C THR A 230 16.07 -21.98 -2.73
N TYR A 231 15.33 -21.06 -3.36
CA TYR A 231 14.62 -21.32 -4.61
C TYR A 231 15.58 -21.70 -5.74
N ALA A 232 16.64 -20.90 -5.97
CA ALA A 232 17.64 -21.17 -7.01
C ALA A 232 18.32 -22.53 -6.81
N ARG A 233 18.65 -22.88 -5.55
CA ARG A 233 19.23 -24.17 -5.20
C ARG A 233 18.26 -25.32 -5.47
N THR A 234 17.00 -25.18 -5.09
CA THR A 234 15.95 -26.17 -5.36
C THR A 234 15.78 -26.39 -6.87
N GLN A 235 15.72 -25.34 -7.66
CA GLN A 235 15.64 -25.43 -9.13
C GLN A 235 16.86 -26.14 -9.72
N SER A 236 18.05 -25.89 -9.17
CA SER A 236 19.29 -26.57 -9.61
C SER A 236 19.27 -28.08 -9.30
N VAL A 237 18.69 -28.46 -8.16
CA VAL A 237 18.52 -29.87 -7.78
C VAL A 237 17.50 -30.53 -8.69
N LEU A 238 16.34 -29.91 -8.93
CA LEU A 238 15.31 -30.43 -9.83
C LEU A 238 15.84 -30.65 -11.24
N LYS A 239 16.56 -29.65 -11.80
CA LYS A 239 17.18 -29.76 -13.12
C LYS A 239 18.18 -30.93 -13.23
N LYS A 240 18.90 -31.20 -12.16
CA LYS A 240 19.80 -32.37 -12.11
C LYS A 240 19.01 -33.70 -11.98
N ALA A 241 17.88 -33.66 -11.27
CA ALA A 241 17.02 -34.84 -11.08
C ALA A 241 16.25 -35.21 -12.36
N GLU A 242 15.90 -34.27 -13.23
CA GLU A 242 15.25 -34.53 -14.53
C GLU A 242 16.05 -35.43 -15.43
N SER A 243 17.38 -35.56 -15.22
CA SER A 243 18.28 -36.48 -15.95
C SER A 243 18.36 -37.85 -15.33
N LEU A 244 17.66 -38.08 -14.21
CA LEU A 244 17.65 -39.37 -13.51
C LEU A 244 16.31 -40.07 -13.73
N GLU A 245 16.32 -41.28 -14.28
CA GLU A 245 15.14 -42.13 -14.30
C GLU A 245 14.88 -42.64 -12.86
N PHE A 246 13.91 -42.01 -12.19
CA PHE A 246 13.43 -42.51 -10.90
C PHE A 246 12.38 -43.60 -11.12
N GLY A 247 12.71 -44.84 -10.76
CA GLY A 247 11.70 -45.88 -10.56
C GLY A 247 10.87 -45.54 -9.29
N VAL A 248 9.60 -45.27 -9.47
CA VAL A 248 8.68 -44.79 -8.41
C VAL A 248 8.26 -45.90 -7.42
N ASP A 249 8.77 -47.13 -7.57
CA ASP A 249 8.22 -48.32 -6.90
C ASP A 249 8.61 -48.49 -5.42
N SER A 250 9.52 -47.67 -4.88
CA SER A 250 9.85 -47.74 -3.43
C SER A 250 10.58 -46.50 -2.95
N CYS A 251 9.87 -45.40 -2.72
CA CYS A 251 10.43 -44.22 -2.05
C CYS A 251 10.10 -44.29 -0.55
N GLU A 252 10.98 -44.85 0.26
CA GLU A 252 10.89 -44.70 1.72
C GLU A 252 11.38 -43.32 2.10
N LEU A 253 10.44 -42.42 2.40
CA LEU A 253 10.76 -41.10 2.88
C LEU A 253 11.26 -41.17 4.34
N ASN A 254 12.38 -40.51 4.60
CA ASN A 254 12.85 -40.33 5.97
C ASN A 254 11.96 -39.30 6.74
N LEU A 255 12.18 -39.19 8.05
CA LEU A 255 11.36 -38.32 8.90
C LEU A 255 11.38 -36.82 8.50
N GLU A 256 12.51 -36.34 7.98
CA GLU A 256 12.66 -34.94 7.54
C GLU A 256 11.91 -34.71 6.23
N GLU A 257 12.01 -35.64 5.28
CA GLU A 257 11.27 -35.60 4.02
C GLU A 257 9.77 -35.71 4.24
N LEU A 258 9.31 -36.57 5.15
CA LEU A 258 7.90 -36.62 5.57
C LEU A 258 7.40 -35.33 6.19
N ARG A 259 8.25 -34.59 6.93
CA ARG A 259 7.90 -33.30 7.47
C ARG A 259 7.69 -32.29 6.34
N VAL A 260 8.59 -32.24 5.35
CA VAL A 260 8.47 -31.34 4.19
C VAL A 260 7.19 -31.62 3.41
N VAL A 261 6.92 -32.90 3.09
CA VAL A 261 5.69 -33.31 2.40
C VAL A 261 4.45 -32.87 3.17
N ARG A 262 4.41 -33.04 4.49
CA ARG A 262 3.28 -32.61 5.32
C ARG A 262 3.07 -31.09 5.34
N TRP A 263 4.13 -30.31 5.12
CA TRP A 263 4.01 -28.85 4.98
C TRP A 263 3.46 -28.43 3.62
N ILE A 264 3.79 -29.15 2.56
CA ILE A 264 3.31 -28.86 1.19
C ILE A 264 1.82 -29.19 1.03
N TYR A 265 1.31 -30.19 1.76
CA TYR A 265 -0.08 -30.67 1.67
C TYR A 265 -1.01 -30.12 2.77
N ARG A 266 -0.59 -29.09 3.51
CA ARG A 266 -1.45 -28.30 4.41
C ARG A 266 -1.92 -27.00 3.78
#